data_5f27cce08b4bafbacdf4819a55807b5e
#
_entry.id   5f27cce08b4bafbacdf4819a55807b5e
#
_cell.length_a   1.000
_cell.length_b   1.000
_cell.length_c   1.000
_cell.angle_alpha   90.00
_cell.angle_beta   90.00
_cell.angle_gamma   90.00
#
_symmetry.space_group_name_H-M   'P 1'
#
loop_
_entity.id
_entity.type
_entity.pdbx_description
1 polymer ?
#
loop_
_entity_poly.entity_id
_entity_poly.type
_entity_poly.pdbx_seq_one_letter_code
_entity_poly.pdbx_strand_id
1 'polypeptide(L)'
;MRLMTGAAVGVFAAILGLAGAVPTVKAEESLEMAARYVLQTVQAFRAAYVLHVVEHVREGGVTPKEDWTKNAHAIPLPAQFVKAAGADISDFEIGIIGLTPIYKTNLPKTQAETEALMKLTTDRSTRIITFTDGKQFKGVASDLAVVQSCVDCHNNHPDSSWRNFKKGDVMGAIIVRMNRDGR
;
A
#
# COMPACT_ATOMS: atom_id res chain seq x y z
N MET A 1 -69.71 48.07 -18.29
CA MET A 1 -68.52 48.32 -17.43
C MET A 1 -68.23 47.08 -16.65
N ARG A 2 -67.29 46.24 -17.16
CA ARG A 2 -66.87 44.98 -16.53
C ARG A 2 -65.39 45.05 -16.33
N LEU A 3 -64.98 45.03 -15.07
CA LEU A 3 -63.57 44.89 -14.66
C LEU A 3 -63.11 43.42 -14.85
N MET A 4 -62.03 43.25 -15.55
CA MET A 4 -61.29 41.95 -15.65
C MET A 4 -60.15 42.02 -14.64
N THR A 5 -60.21 41.19 -13.63
CA THR A 5 -59.13 40.92 -12.69
C THR A 5 -58.22 39.83 -13.29
N GLY A 6 -56.99 40.20 -13.59
CA GLY A 6 -55.93 39.28 -14.02
C GLY A 6 -55.28 38.58 -12.84
N ALA A 7 -55.29 37.28 -12.82
CA ALA A 7 -54.54 36.45 -11.85
C ALA A 7 -53.14 36.24 -12.37
N ALA A 8 -52.11 36.70 -11.64
CA ALA A 8 -50.71 36.41 -11.91
C ALA A 8 -50.36 35.06 -11.29
N VAL A 9 -50.04 34.05 -12.13
CA VAL A 9 -49.51 32.77 -11.69
C VAL A 9 -48.00 32.91 -11.53
N GLY A 10 -47.54 32.96 -10.29
CA GLY A 10 -46.09 32.92 -9.97
C GLY A 10 -45.55 31.51 -10.13
N VAL A 11 -44.66 31.30 -11.07
CA VAL A 11 -43.86 30.06 -11.22
C VAL A 11 -42.73 30.12 -10.21
N PHE A 12 -42.82 29.40 -9.11
CA PHE A 12 -41.72 29.14 -8.21
C PHE A 12 -40.86 28.03 -8.81
N ALA A 13 -39.71 28.39 -9.42
CA ALA A 13 -38.69 27.42 -9.80
C ALA A 13 -37.95 26.97 -8.53
N ALA A 14 -38.22 25.74 -8.10
CA ALA A 14 -37.44 25.08 -7.05
C ALA A 14 -36.05 24.73 -7.59
N ILE A 15 -35.05 25.51 -7.24
CA ILE A 15 -33.64 25.15 -7.43
C ILE A 15 -33.29 24.15 -6.34
N LEU A 16 -33.46 22.84 -6.63
CA LEU A 16 -32.88 21.79 -5.79
C LEU A 16 -31.37 21.84 -5.97
N GLY A 17 -30.66 22.31 -4.92
CA GLY A 17 -29.21 22.41 -4.90
C GLY A 17 -28.55 21.04 -4.93
N LEU A 18 -27.73 20.79 -5.96
CA LEU A 18 -26.70 19.76 -6.00
C LEU A 18 -25.50 20.13 -5.09
N ALA A 19 -25.73 20.21 -3.77
CA ALA A 19 -24.70 20.68 -2.84
C ALA A 19 -23.98 19.54 -2.07
N GLY A 20 -24.21 18.25 -2.42
CA GLY A 20 -23.74 17.14 -1.58
C GLY A 20 -22.51 16.36 -2.07
N ALA A 21 -22.05 16.50 -3.32
CA ALA A 21 -21.04 15.60 -3.91
C ALA A 21 -19.58 16.13 -3.84
N VAL A 22 -19.36 17.42 -3.73
CA VAL A 22 -18.02 18.03 -3.84
C VAL A 22 -17.07 17.73 -2.67
N PRO A 23 -17.51 17.66 -1.40
CA PRO A 23 -16.58 17.42 -0.29
C PRO A 23 -16.03 15.99 -0.24
N THR A 24 -16.80 15.01 -0.68
CA THR A 24 -16.38 13.59 -0.65
C THR A 24 -15.33 13.26 -1.71
N VAL A 25 -15.46 13.79 -2.92
CA VAL A 25 -14.49 13.62 -4.03
C VAL A 25 -13.15 14.24 -3.65
N LYS A 26 -13.13 15.47 -3.12
CA LYS A 26 -11.91 16.14 -2.72
C LYS A 26 -11.17 15.43 -1.57
N ALA A 27 -11.91 14.83 -0.63
CA ALA A 27 -11.34 14.05 0.47
C ALA A 27 -10.69 12.76 -0.05
N GLU A 28 -11.29 12.08 -1.01
CA GLU A 28 -10.75 10.85 -1.61
C GLU A 28 -9.49 11.13 -2.43
N GLU A 29 -9.47 12.21 -3.23
CA GLU A 29 -8.27 12.66 -3.95
C GLU A 29 -7.11 12.97 -2.99
N SER A 30 -7.40 13.58 -1.84
CA SER A 30 -6.38 13.86 -0.81
C SER A 30 -5.82 12.59 -0.18
N LEU A 31 -6.65 11.59 0.09
CA LEU A 31 -6.22 10.28 0.60
C LEU A 31 -5.42 9.51 -0.44
N GLU A 32 -5.81 9.58 -1.71
CA GLU A 32 -5.04 8.97 -2.80
C GLU A 32 -3.64 9.55 -2.89
N MET A 33 -3.53 10.87 -2.87
CA MET A 33 -2.24 11.55 -2.94
C MET A 33 -1.37 11.22 -1.71
N ALA A 34 -1.95 11.24 -0.51
CA ALA A 34 -1.26 10.84 0.72
C ALA A 34 -0.77 9.39 0.65
N ALA A 35 -1.62 8.46 0.24
CA ALA A 35 -1.25 7.05 0.09
C ALA A 35 -0.11 6.86 -0.92
N ARG A 36 -0.15 7.55 -2.06
CA ARG A 36 0.90 7.50 -3.06
C ARG A 36 2.24 8.03 -2.53
N TYR A 37 2.24 9.14 -1.81
CA TYR A 37 3.48 9.70 -1.23
C TYR A 37 4.07 8.78 -0.17
N VAL A 38 3.24 8.26 0.74
CA VAL A 38 3.69 7.28 1.74
C VAL A 38 4.28 6.05 1.08
N LEU A 39 3.58 5.46 0.11
CA LEU A 39 4.04 4.25 -0.59
C LEU A 39 5.36 4.49 -1.33
N GLN A 40 5.50 5.58 -2.09
CA GLN A 40 6.74 5.90 -2.80
C GLN A 40 7.91 6.11 -1.84
N THR A 41 7.67 6.79 -0.72
CA THR A 41 8.68 7.03 0.31
C THR A 41 9.13 5.71 0.94
N VAL A 42 8.20 4.85 1.33
CA VAL A 42 8.52 3.55 1.93
C VAL A 42 9.23 2.63 0.94
N GLN A 43 8.80 2.61 -0.34
CA GLN A 43 9.52 1.86 -1.39
C GLN A 43 10.96 2.35 -1.53
N ALA A 44 11.19 3.67 -1.56
CA ALA A 44 12.52 4.25 -1.70
C ALA A 44 13.41 3.89 -0.49
N PHE A 45 12.90 4.04 0.73
CA PHE A 45 13.65 3.66 1.94
C PHE A 45 13.94 2.16 2.00
N ARG A 46 12.97 1.31 1.64
CA ARG A 46 13.19 -0.13 1.59
C ARG A 46 14.24 -0.51 0.55
N ALA A 47 14.19 0.08 -0.63
CA ALA A 47 15.19 -0.16 -1.67
C ALA A 47 16.57 0.32 -1.23
N ALA A 48 16.68 1.52 -0.64
CA ALA A 48 17.92 2.05 -0.10
C ALA A 48 18.48 1.16 1.02
N TYR A 49 17.63 0.68 1.93
CA TYR A 49 18.04 -0.27 2.96
C TYR A 49 18.65 -1.54 2.37
N VAL A 50 18.03 -2.12 1.34
CA VAL A 50 18.55 -3.32 0.68
C VAL A 50 19.88 -3.02 -0.02
N LEU A 51 19.93 -1.97 -0.83
CA LEU A 51 21.08 -1.67 -1.69
C LEU A 51 22.28 -1.16 -0.91
N HIS A 52 22.09 -0.37 0.13
CA HIS A 52 23.17 0.34 0.82
C HIS A 52 23.48 -0.22 2.21
N VAL A 53 22.54 -0.97 2.82
CA VAL A 53 22.79 -1.58 4.12
C VAL A 53 22.95 -3.09 3.97
N VAL A 54 21.91 -3.80 3.50
CA VAL A 54 21.92 -5.28 3.44
C VAL A 54 23.08 -5.80 2.57
N GLU A 55 23.25 -5.28 1.36
CA GLU A 55 24.30 -5.73 0.46
C GLU A 55 25.69 -5.35 0.99
N HIS A 56 25.84 -4.14 1.56
CA HIS A 56 27.14 -3.66 2.06
C HIS A 56 27.64 -4.44 3.28
N VAL A 57 26.78 -4.70 4.28
CA VAL A 57 27.19 -5.36 5.52
C VAL A 57 27.48 -6.86 5.36
N ARG A 58 27.01 -7.47 4.29
CA ARG A 58 27.27 -8.90 3.99
C ARG A 58 28.75 -9.19 3.78
N GLU A 59 29.49 -8.25 3.20
CA GLU A 59 30.95 -8.35 3.04
C GLU A 59 31.66 -8.41 4.38
N GLY A 60 31.10 -7.75 5.41
CA GLY A 60 31.59 -7.78 6.80
C GLY A 60 31.08 -8.96 7.64
N GLY A 61 30.37 -9.94 7.04
CA GLY A 61 29.84 -11.10 7.75
C GLY A 61 28.54 -10.87 8.54
N VAL A 62 27.91 -9.71 8.37
CA VAL A 62 26.59 -9.40 8.94
C VAL A 62 25.52 -9.77 7.93
N THR A 63 24.48 -10.47 8.35
CA THR A 63 23.43 -10.96 7.46
C THR A 63 22.03 -10.61 7.96
N PRO A 64 21.05 -10.38 7.05
CA PRO A 64 19.66 -10.23 7.46
C PRO A 64 19.12 -11.56 7.98
N LYS A 65 18.52 -11.55 9.17
CA LYS A 65 17.95 -12.73 9.84
C LYS A 65 16.62 -12.38 10.52
N GLU A 66 15.79 -13.40 10.67
CA GLU A 66 14.49 -13.26 11.35
C GLU A 66 14.62 -12.92 12.83
N ASP A 67 15.60 -13.56 13.48
CA ASP A 67 15.94 -13.41 14.89
C ASP A 67 17.05 -12.38 15.17
N TRP A 68 17.16 -11.37 14.29
CA TRP A 68 18.23 -10.37 14.30
C TRP A 68 18.44 -9.71 15.68
N THR A 69 17.37 -9.52 16.46
CA THR A 69 17.46 -8.92 17.81
C THR A 69 18.24 -9.77 18.81
N LYS A 70 18.42 -11.07 18.51
CA LYS A 70 19.13 -12.04 19.36
C LYS A 70 20.53 -12.36 18.85
N ASN A 71 20.95 -11.75 17.74
CA ASN A 71 22.19 -12.07 17.08
C ASN A 71 23.00 -10.80 16.76
N ALA A 72 24.18 -10.66 17.38
CA ALA A 72 25.04 -9.47 17.24
C ALA A 72 25.55 -9.25 15.80
N HIS A 73 25.57 -10.29 14.95
CA HIS A 73 25.99 -10.22 13.55
C HIS A 73 24.79 -10.33 12.59
N ALA A 74 23.65 -9.83 13.01
CA ALA A 74 22.45 -9.82 12.20
C ALA A 74 21.80 -8.44 12.15
N ILE A 75 21.10 -8.19 11.06
CA ILE A 75 20.24 -7.03 10.83
C ILE A 75 18.82 -7.51 10.47
N PRO A 76 17.79 -6.67 10.63
CA PRO A 76 16.43 -7.05 10.28
C PRO A 76 16.31 -7.40 8.79
N LEU A 77 15.43 -8.35 8.50
CA LEU A 77 14.99 -8.57 7.12
C LEU A 77 14.34 -7.29 6.57
N PRO A 78 14.41 -7.00 5.27
CA PRO A 78 13.79 -5.81 4.66
C PRO A 78 12.30 -5.65 4.98
N ALA A 79 11.57 -6.77 5.06
CA ALA A 79 10.16 -6.76 5.47
C ALA A 79 9.97 -6.41 6.95
N GLN A 80 10.86 -6.89 7.82
CA GLN A 80 10.84 -6.54 9.25
C GLN A 80 11.18 -5.07 9.47
N PHE A 81 12.15 -4.52 8.70
CA PHE A 81 12.49 -3.10 8.73
C PHE A 81 11.28 -2.21 8.42
N VAL A 82 10.53 -2.51 7.34
CA VAL A 82 9.32 -1.76 7.00
C VAL A 82 8.25 -1.88 8.08
N LYS A 83 8.04 -3.09 8.63
CA LYS A 83 7.05 -3.30 9.70
C LYS A 83 7.43 -2.59 10.98
N ALA A 84 8.70 -2.59 11.35
CA ALA A 84 9.20 -1.86 12.52
C ALA A 84 9.04 -0.34 12.35
N ALA A 85 9.35 0.20 11.16
CA ALA A 85 9.15 1.61 10.87
C ALA A 85 7.67 2.03 10.92
N GLY A 86 6.74 1.12 10.58
CA GLY A 86 5.29 1.36 10.65
C GLY A 86 4.68 1.18 12.04
N ALA A 87 5.37 0.52 12.97
CA ALA A 87 4.80 0.14 14.26
C ALA A 87 4.46 1.33 15.17
N ASP A 88 5.19 2.43 15.06
CA ASP A 88 5.00 3.64 15.85
C ASP A 88 4.07 4.68 15.18
N ILE A 89 3.49 4.35 14.03
CA ILE A 89 2.55 5.23 13.33
C ILE A 89 1.14 4.94 13.81
N SER A 90 0.46 5.96 14.35
CA SER A 90 -0.90 5.85 14.89
C SER A 90 -2.01 6.11 13.88
N ASP A 91 -1.74 6.96 12.87
CA ASP A 91 -2.78 7.52 12.00
C ASP A 91 -3.12 6.62 10.82
N PHE A 92 -2.21 5.73 10.45
CA PHE A 92 -2.39 4.76 9.37
C PHE A 92 -1.50 3.53 9.57
N GLU A 93 -1.88 2.40 8.98
CA GLU A 93 -1.10 1.16 9.02
C GLU A 93 -0.20 1.06 7.79
N ILE A 94 1.08 0.72 7.98
CA ILE A 94 1.99 0.27 6.92
C ILE A 94 2.26 -1.22 7.13
N GLY A 95 2.21 -1.99 6.04
CA GLY A 95 2.50 -3.41 6.06
C GLY A 95 3.15 -3.93 4.79
N ILE A 96 3.44 -5.21 4.82
CA ILE A 96 3.87 -5.99 3.64
C ILE A 96 2.85 -7.10 3.44
N ILE A 97 2.41 -7.29 2.21
CA ILE A 97 1.51 -8.39 1.81
C ILE A 97 2.07 -9.15 0.62
N GLY A 98 1.71 -10.41 0.50
CA GLY A 98 2.10 -11.27 -0.62
C GLY A 98 1.03 -12.31 -0.94
N LEU A 99 0.96 -12.77 -2.19
CA LEU A 99 0.08 -13.89 -2.57
C LEU A 99 0.62 -15.22 -2.02
N THR A 100 1.94 -15.34 -1.99
CA THR A 100 2.67 -16.52 -1.48
C THR A 100 3.73 -16.10 -0.46
N PRO A 101 3.33 -15.43 0.64
CA PRO A 101 4.30 -14.91 1.60
C PRO A 101 4.92 -16.06 2.39
N ILE A 102 6.20 -15.91 2.78
CA ILE A 102 6.87 -16.83 3.69
C ILE A 102 6.10 -16.85 5.02
N TYR A 103 5.79 -15.67 5.57
CA TYR A 103 4.98 -15.53 6.78
C TYR A 103 3.50 -15.39 6.43
N LYS A 104 2.67 -16.33 6.89
CA LYS A 104 1.21 -16.32 6.65
C LYS A 104 0.50 -15.09 7.16
N THR A 105 1.06 -14.39 8.17
CA THR A 105 0.55 -13.11 8.66
C THR A 105 0.63 -11.97 7.63
N ASN A 106 1.41 -12.17 6.57
CA ASN A 106 1.53 -11.24 5.45
C ASN A 106 0.58 -11.56 4.28
N LEU A 107 -0.39 -12.45 4.46
CA LEU A 107 -1.46 -12.63 3.47
C LEU A 107 -2.34 -11.37 3.41
N PRO A 108 -2.93 -11.05 2.24
CA PRO A 108 -3.96 -10.02 2.14
C PRO A 108 -5.10 -10.27 3.12
N LYS A 109 -5.61 -9.21 3.74
CA LYS A 109 -6.71 -9.29 4.74
C LYS A 109 -8.09 -9.29 4.11
N THR A 110 -8.22 -8.81 2.86
CA THR A 110 -9.50 -8.68 2.14
C THR A 110 -9.38 -9.12 0.69
N GLN A 111 -10.51 -9.37 0.06
CA GLN A 111 -10.57 -9.70 -1.36
C GLN A 111 -10.02 -8.56 -2.23
N ALA A 112 -10.35 -7.30 -1.90
CA ALA A 112 -9.86 -6.13 -2.61
C ALA A 112 -8.32 -6.01 -2.56
N GLU A 113 -7.69 -6.33 -1.42
CA GLU A 113 -6.22 -6.39 -1.30
C GLU A 113 -5.64 -7.50 -2.18
N THR A 114 -6.30 -8.66 -2.24
CA THR A 114 -5.87 -9.79 -3.08
C THR A 114 -5.92 -9.39 -4.56
N GLU A 115 -7.02 -8.79 -5.02
CA GLU A 115 -7.20 -8.36 -6.41
C GLU A 115 -6.18 -7.28 -6.81
N ALA A 116 -5.96 -6.30 -5.94
CA ALA A 116 -4.95 -5.26 -6.17
C ALA A 116 -3.54 -5.86 -6.29
N LEU A 117 -3.19 -6.81 -5.41
CA LEU A 117 -1.90 -7.49 -5.45
C LEU A 117 -1.76 -8.37 -6.70
N MET A 118 -2.80 -9.09 -7.09
CA MET A 118 -2.82 -9.86 -8.36
C MET A 118 -2.57 -8.95 -9.57
N LYS A 119 -3.20 -7.78 -9.61
CA LYS A 119 -2.99 -6.80 -10.69
C LYS A 119 -1.54 -6.31 -10.73
N LEU A 120 -0.91 -6.03 -9.58
CA LEU A 120 0.51 -5.65 -9.53
C LEU A 120 1.44 -6.76 -10.03
N THR A 121 1.09 -8.03 -9.82
CA THR A 121 1.92 -9.17 -10.26
C THR A 121 1.75 -9.48 -11.74
N THR A 122 0.58 -9.22 -12.32
CA THR A 122 0.26 -9.50 -13.72
C THR A 122 0.58 -8.33 -14.66
N ASP A 123 0.37 -7.09 -14.20
CA ASP A 123 0.66 -5.89 -14.97
C ASP A 123 1.92 -5.18 -14.43
N ARG A 124 3.05 -5.46 -15.07
CA ARG A 124 4.36 -4.89 -14.68
C ARG A 124 4.47 -3.37 -14.93
N SER A 125 3.57 -2.77 -15.70
CA SER A 125 3.53 -1.32 -15.91
C SER A 125 2.91 -0.57 -14.74
N THR A 126 1.98 -1.22 -14.03
CA THR A 126 1.33 -0.69 -12.83
C THR A 126 2.23 -0.86 -11.63
N ARG A 127 2.54 0.23 -10.93
CA ARG A 127 3.42 0.23 -9.74
C ARG A 127 2.68 0.49 -8.44
N ILE A 128 1.62 1.28 -8.49
CA ILE A 128 0.81 1.64 -7.32
C ILE A 128 -0.66 1.56 -7.72
N ILE A 129 -1.46 0.93 -6.86
CA ILE A 129 -2.92 0.87 -6.97
C ILE A 129 -3.49 1.42 -5.67
N THR A 130 -4.47 2.31 -5.79
CA THR A 130 -5.23 2.86 -4.67
C THR A 130 -6.71 2.49 -4.81
N PHE A 131 -7.39 2.23 -3.72
CA PHE A 131 -8.77 1.81 -3.71
C PHE A 131 -9.43 2.04 -2.35
N THR A 132 -10.75 2.14 -2.36
CA THR A 132 -11.57 2.16 -1.15
C THR A 132 -12.02 0.74 -0.82
N ASP A 133 -11.90 0.35 0.44
CA ASP A 133 -12.33 -0.94 0.96
C ASP A 133 -13.04 -0.75 2.32
N GLY A 134 -14.35 -0.72 2.28
CA GLY A 134 -15.20 -0.40 3.42
C GLY A 134 -14.93 1.01 3.97
N LYS A 135 -14.54 1.07 5.25
CA LYS A 135 -14.21 2.35 5.92
C LYS A 135 -12.77 2.81 5.71
N GLN A 136 -11.97 2.03 4.98
CA GLN A 136 -10.58 2.36 4.74
C GLN A 136 -10.34 2.80 3.30
N PHE A 137 -9.43 3.75 3.14
CA PHE A 137 -8.74 4.01 1.90
C PHE A 137 -7.41 3.26 1.93
N LYS A 138 -7.10 2.52 0.90
CA LYS A 138 -5.92 1.67 0.84
C LYS A 138 -5.10 1.97 -0.40
N GLY A 139 -3.80 1.75 -0.27
CA GLY A 139 -2.90 1.77 -1.39
C GLY A 139 -1.93 0.60 -1.29
N VAL A 140 -1.56 0.03 -2.43
CA VAL A 140 -0.55 -1.00 -2.55
C VAL A 140 0.49 -0.61 -3.59
N ALA A 141 1.75 -0.85 -3.28
CA ALA A 141 2.88 -0.61 -4.18
C ALA A 141 3.69 -1.87 -4.36
N SER A 142 4.07 -2.19 -5.61
CA SER A 142 4.84 -3.40 -5.91
C SER A 142 6.15 -3.46 -5.14
N ASP A 143 6.41 -4.59 -4.48
CA ASP A 143 7.67 -4.89 -3.83
C ASP A 143 8.52 -5.80 -4.71
N LEU A 144 9.61 -5.25 -5.25
CA LEU A 144 10.42 -5.92 -6.25
C LEU A 144 11.63 -6.63 -5.63
N ALA A 145 12.04 -7.73 -6.24
CA ALA A 145 13.35 -8.33 -6.03
C ALA A 145 14.45 -7.43 -6.64
N VAL A 146 14.91 -6.42 -5.90
CA VAL A 146 15.85 -5.39 -6.40
C VAL A 146 17.28 -5.92 -6.59
N VAL A 147 17.66 -6.95 -5.83
CA VAL A 147 18.99 -7.59 -5.87
C VAL A 147 18.85 -9.11 -5.90
N GLN A 148 19.95 -9.79 -6.27
CA GLN A 148 19.95 -11.25 -6.35
C GLN A 148 19.72 -11.90 -4.98
N SER A 149 20.22 -11.31 -3.90
CA SER A 149 20.02 -11.85 -2.54
C SER A 149 18.55 -11.90 -2.11
N CYS A 150 17.66 -11.03 -2.64
CA CYS A 150 16.22 -11.15 -2.43
C CYS A 150 15.69 -12.46 -3.02
N VAL A 151 16.10 -12.73 -4.27
CA VAL A 151 15.74 -13.96 -5.01
C VAL A 151 16.22 -15.19 -4.28
N ASP A 152 17.50 -15.21 -3.92
CA ASP A 152 18.14 -16.37 -3.28
C ASP A 152 17.50 -16.68 -1.93
N CYS A 153 17.23 -15.67 -1.12
CA CYS A 153 16.55 -15.84 0.16
C CYS A 153 15.15 -16.44 -0.02
N HIS A 154 14.31 -15.84 -0.88
CA HIS A 154 12.94 -16.29 -1.08
C HIS A 154 12.85 -17.66 -1.76
N ASN A 155 13.72 -17.97 -2.73
CA ASN A 155 13.70 -19.25 -3.42
C ASN A 155 14.22 -20.40 -2.56
N ASN A 156 15.12 -20.13 -1.60
CA ASN A 156 15.73 -21.16 -0.76
C ASN A 156 15.11 -21.28 0.64
N HIS A 157 14.21 -20.35 1.02
CA HIS A 157 13.60 -20.40 2.35
C HIS A 157 12.74 -21.67 2.51
N PRO A 158 12.85 -22.40 3.66
CA PRO A 158 12.11 -23.65 3.88
C PRO A 158 10.59 -23.46 3.74
N ASP A 159 10.05 -22.35 4.23
CA ASP A 159 8.61 -22.06 4.22
C ASP A 159 8.13 -21.36 2.95
N SER A 160 9.00 -21.17 1.96
CA SER A 160 8.60 -20.56 0.69
C SER A 160 7.76 -21.54 -0.12
N SER A 161 6.54 -21.12 -0.46
CA SER A 161 5.63 -21.86 -1.34
C SER A 161 5.86 -21.57 -2.82
N TRP A 162 6.65 -20.55 -3.16
CA TRP A 162 7.05 -20.20 -4.52
C TRP A 162 8.56 -20.00 -4.58
N ARG A 163 9.25 -20.77 -5.46
CA ARG A 163 10.71 -20.88 -5.51
C ARG A 163 11.31 -20.53 -6.87
N ASN A 164 10.59 -19.74 -7.68
CA ASN A 164 11.03 -19.40 -9.04
C ASN A 164 11.02 -17.88 -9.29
N PHE A 165 11.30 -17.09 -8.25
CA PHE A 165 11.49 -15.66 -8.40
C PHE A 165 12.77 -15.36 -9.18
N LYS A 166 12.74 -14.25 -9.92
CA LYS A 166 13.87 -13.67 -10.63
C LYS A 166 14.05 -12.21 -10.21
N LYS A 167 15.26 -11.68 -10.39
CA LYS A 167 15.50 -10.26 -10.16
C LYS A 167 14.56 -9.41 -11.01
N GLY A 168 13.90 -8.43 -10.38
CA GLY A 168 12.88 -7.58 -10.96
C GLY A 168 11.45 -8.13 -10.88
N ASP A 169 11.24 -9.34 -10.37
CA ASP A 169 9.89 -9.84 -10.14
C ASP A 169 9.22 -9.14 -8.96
N VAL A 170 7.90 -9.06 -9.02
CA VAL A 170 7.07 -8.61 -7.90
C VAL A 170 6.96 -9.77 -6.91
N MET A 171 7.53 -9.61 -5.71
CA MET A 171 7.54 -10.62 -4.66
C MET A 171 6.39 -10.42 -3.66
N GLY A 172 5.79 -9.25 -3.68
CA GLY A 172 4.70 -8.84 -2.81
C GLY A 172 4.36 -7.39 -3.05
N ALA A 173 3.75 -6.76 -2.05
CA ALA A 173 3.48 -5.33 -2.07
C ALA A 173 3.66 -4.71 -0.68
N ILE A 174 4.09 -3.45 -0.66
CA ILE A 174 3.93 -2.56 0.49
C ILE A 174 2.48 -2.09 0.45
N ILE A 175 1.80 -2.13 1.59
CA ILE A 175 0.43 -1.66 1.73
C ILE A 175 0.35 -0.54 2.75
N VAL A 176 -0.47 0.47 2.48
CA VAL A 176 -0.94 1.47 3.43
C VAL A 176 -2.45 1.36 3.59
N ARG A 177 -2.93 1.45 4.85
CA ARG A 177 -4.36 1.45 5.21
C ARG A 177 -4.65 2.67 6.04
N MET A 178 -5.52 3.55 5.55
CA MET A 178 -5.90 4.82 6.15
C MET A 178 -7.39 4.80 6.49
N ASN A 179 -7.79 5.29 7.65
CA ASN A 179 -9.20 5.45 7.95
C ASN A 179 -9.76 6.67 7.22
N ARG A 180 -10.90 6.51 6.55
CA ARG A 180 -11.56 7.60 5.80
C ARG A 180 -12.13 8.70 6.69
N ASP A 181 -12.42 8.36 7.93
CA ASP A 181 -13.01 9.27 8.92
C ASP A 181 -11.96 10.06 9.72
N GLY A 182 -10.67 9.97 9.36
CA GLY A 182 -9.59 10.76 9.96
C GLY A 182 -9.28 10.41 11.43
N ARG A 183 -9.57 9.17 11.86
CA ARG A 183 -9.24 8.65 13.20
C ARG A 183 -8.67 7.25 13.13
#